data_e2ebc539fd67d089b8c143940807613f
#
_entry.id   e2ebc539fd67d089b8c143940807613f
#
_cell.length_a   1.000
_cell.length_b   1.000
_cell.length_c   1.000
_cell.angle_alpha   90.00
_cell.angle_beta   90.00
_cell.angle_gamma   90.00
#
_symmetry.space_group_name_H-M   'P 1'
#
loop_
_entity.id
_entity.type
_entity.pdbx_description
1 polymer ?
#
loop_
_entity_poly.entity_id
_entity_poly.type
_entity_poly.pdbx_seq_one_letter_code
_entity_poly.pdbx_strand_id
1 'polypeptide(L)'
;MEEPSSSSSSSSSSHGAFISRDTSGAAATSSSSASQVREEEDDHNQYQQHTDFRHPEVETHEIGTSYGANLSPFDEVSTIIRDDTWSCIIVLLTFWFFVSMTLILGVYGSSSLELGPNSSILLQPNPIFVQSIKVEEVNISSPGPVLYGFYNTPPLDTETTWSETHTVSVPADSHQEWIYFLNGGSQISISYSVYSSVFLIIAQGKEGLAQWLEEPTYPNTTLSWNLIQGSGMIEQDISKSSSYYVSVGNLNTEDVEVHLNFTMNALLYNTSAAYYKCSFKDASCSLKILFPNGNAAVLTSPGPEQDIPNANQYVKLSYGPRWASYIVGIGRLILPFLLIMEPLCINLVQYLIF
;
A
#
# COMPACT_ATOMS: atom_id res chain seq x y z
N MET A 1 -8.13 -53.73 28.19
CA MET A 1 -7.02 -52.99 28.81
C MET A 1 -6.09 -52.57 27.66
N GLU A 2 -6.39 -51.42 27.07
CA GLU A 2 -5.55 -50.80 26.06
C GLU A 2 -5.54 -49.28 26.41
N GLU A 3 -4.36 -48.80 26.68
CA GLU A 3 -4.12 -47.34 26.94
C GLU A 3 -4.20 -46.53 25.65
N PRO A 4 -4.79 -45.34 25.66
CA PRO A 4 -4.66 -44.43 24.51
C PRO A 4 -3.40 -43.58 24.66
N SER A 5 -2.55 -43.64 23.65
CA SER A 5 -1.38 -42.79 23.46
C SER A 5 -1.78 -41.35 23.20
N SER A 6 -1.32 -40.45 24.06
CA SER A 6 -1.47 -39.01 23.92
C SER A 6 -0.51 -38.47 22.86
N SER A 7 -1.02 -37.98 21.76
CA SER A 7 -0.27 -37.17 20.78
C SER A 7 -0.31 -35.68 21.17
N SER A 8 0.83 -35.16 21.57
CA SER A 8 1.03 -33.73 21.81
C SER A 8 1.15 -32.98 20.49
N SER A 9 0.15 -32.16 20.14
CA SER A 9 0.20 -31.23 19.04
C SER A 9 0.90 -29.94 19.50
N SER A 10 2.06 -29.65 18.93
CA SER A 10 2.76 -28.39 19.11
C SER A 10 2.12 -27.31 18.23
N SER A 11 1.35 -26.39 18.83
CA SER A 11 0.86 -25.19 18.18
C SER A 11 1.99 -24.16 18.08
N SER A 12 2.33 -23.76 16.86
CA SER A 12 3.22 -22.62 16.62
C SER A 12 2.41 -21.32 16.77
N SER A 13 2.51 -20.68 17.93
CA SER A 13 1.95 -19.37 18.19
C SER A 13 2.89 -18.28 17.67
N SER A 14 2.39 -17.36 16.84
CA SER A 14 3.09 -16.12 16.52
C SER A 14 2.94 -15.17 17.71
N HIS A 15 4.02 -14.92 18.44
CA HIS A 15 4.04 -14.00 19.57
C HIS A 15 4.32 -12.57 19.05
N GLY A 16 3.35 -11.68 19.18
CA GLY A 16 3.56 -10.24 19.11
C GLY A 16 3.68 -9.68 20.53
N ALA A 17 4.78 -9.03 20.87
CA ALA A 17 4.97 -8.40 22.16
C ALA A 17 4.49 -6.96 22.14
N PHE A 18 3.80 -6.54 23.19
CA PHE A 18 3.50 -5.12 23.43
C PHE A 18 4.80 -4.37 23.75
N ILE A 19 5.11 -3.32 22.99
CA ILE A 19 6.25 -2.45 23.27
C ILE A 19 5.79 -1.39 24.26
N SER A 20 6.08 -1.60 25.55
CA SER A 20 5.97 -0.54 26.56
C SER A 20 7.06 0.50 26.29
N ARG A 21 6.64 1.71 25.96
CA ARG A 21 7.53 2.87 25.87
C ARG A 21 7.51 3.59 27.23
N ASP A 22 8.50 3.29 28.07
CA ASP A 22 8.80 4.13 29.22
C ASP A 22 9.31 5.49 28.75
N THR A 23 8.55 6.54 29.02
CA THR A 23 8.98 7.93 28.88
C THR A 23 9.85 8.32 30.07
N SER A 24 11.14 8.06 29.98
CA SER A 24 12.14 8.75 30.79
C SER A 24 13.06 9.55 29.90
N GLY A 25 12.95 10.88 30.04
CA GLY A 25 13.75 11.82 29.26
C GLY A 25 15.23 11.72 29.58
N ALA A 26 16.03 11.61 28.51
CA ALA A 26 17.44 11.96 28.54
C ALA A 26 17.80 12.56 27.19
N ALA A 27 18.26 13.79 27.26
CA ALA A 27 18.81 14.56 26.15
C ALA A 27 19.99 13.79 25.52
N ALA A 28 19.90 13.47 24.23
CA ALA A 28 21.01 12.97 23.45
C ALA A 28 21.39 14.01 22.40
N THR A 29 22.57 14.55 22.60
CA THR A 29 23.34 15.41 21.71
C THR A 29 23.54 14.79 20.35
N SER A 30 23.20 15.54 19.31
CA SER A 30 23.50 15.28 17.90
C SER A 30 24.99 15.29 17.67
N SER A 31 25.59 14.18 17.30
CA SER A 31 26.93 14.11 16.70
C SER A 31 26.81 14.05 15.18
N SER A 32 27.03 15.19 14.54
CA SER A 32 27.29 15.29 13.11
C SER A 32 28.75 14.87 12.85
N SER A 33 28.97 13.80 12.12
CA SER A 33 30.27 13.43 11.57
C SER A 33 30.57 14.29 10.35
N ALA A 34 31.42 15.31 10.55
CA ALA A 34 32.06 16.05 9.50
C ALA A 34 33.30 15.28 9.04
N SER A 35 33.36 14.97 7.76
CA SER A 35 34.56 14.49 7.07
C SER A 35 35.57 15.63 6.96
N GLN A 36 36.73 15.42 7.56
CA GLN A 36 37.91 16.30 7.46
C GLN A 36 38.46 16.25 6.03
N VAL A 37 38.51 17.40 5.41
CA VAL A 37 39.41 17.67 4.28
C VAL A 37 40.69 18.27 4.86
N ARG A 38 41.79 17.65 4.53
CA ARG A 38 43.16 17.93 4.92
C ARG A 38 43.65 19.14 4.14
N GLU A 39 44.00 20.22 4.85
CA GLU A 39 44.77 21.35 4.33
C GLU A 39 46.22 20.92 4.24
N GLU A 40 46.82 21.05 3.07
CA GLU A 40 48.28 21.21 2.89
C GLU A 40 48.52 22.63 2.48
N GLU A 41 49.18 23.38 3.39
CA GLU A 41 49.89 24.62 3.12
C GLU A 41 51.13 24.28 2.31
N ASP A 42 51.39 25.04 1.24
CA ASP A 42 52.74 25.41 0.84
C ASP A 42 52.76 26.74 0.11
N ASP A 43 53.65 27.47 0.55
CA ASP A 43 54.21 28.79 0.62
C ASP A 43 54.73 29.35 -0.74
N HIS A 44 54.67 30.67 -0.83
CA HIS A 44 55.54 31.57 -1.60
C HIS A 44 55.58 31.57 -3.13
N ASN A 45 55.11 32.63 -3.80
CA ASN A 45 56.00 33.70 -4.26
C ASN A 45 55.28 34.87 -4.93
N GLN A 46 55.60 36.00 -4.37
CA GLN A 46 55.36 37.36 -4.77
C GLN A 46 56.22 37.70 -6.00
N TYR A 47 55.67 38.23 -7.10
CA TYR A 47 56.31 39.15 -8.00
C TYR A 47 55.32 40.18 -8.53
N GLN A 48 55.49 41.40 -8.05
CA GLN A 48 55.09 42.64 -8.70
C GLN A 48 56.12 42.96 -9.83
N GLN A 49 55.60 43.46 -10.95
CA GLN A 49 56.21 44.53 -11.77
C GLN A 49 55.20 44.88 -12.86
N HIS A 50 54.65 46.06 -12.76
CA HIS A 50 55.12 47.35 -13.26
C HIS A 50 55.15 47.47 -14.78
N THR A 51 54.13 48.29 -15.25
CA THR A 51 54.18 49.31 -16.32
C THR A 51 54.94 49.00 -17.60
N ASP A 52 54.28 49.15 -18.73
CA ASP A 52 54.58 50.36 -19.53
C ASP A 52 53.58 50.57 -20.68
N PHE A 53 53.25 51.84 -20.87
CA PHE A 53 52.49 52.36 -22.01
C PHE A 53 53.39 52.31 -23.25
N ARG A 54 52.85 51.83 -24.40
CA ARG A 54 53.23 52.31 -25.71
C ARG A 54 52.16 52.06 -26.75
N HIS A 55 51.63 53.18 -27.23
CA HIS A 55 51.06 53.29 -28.56
C HIS A 55 52.21 53.20 -29.59
N PRO A 56 51.96 52.63 -30.76
CA PRO A 56 51.92 53.41 -32.02
C PRO A 56 50.73 53.01 -32.90
N GLU A 57 50.00 53.98 -33.34
CA GLU A 57 49.84 54.50 -34.71
C GLU A 57 49.61 53.45 -35.83
N VAL A 58 48.43 53.50 -36.32
CA VAL A 58 47.85 53.63 -37.68
C VAL A 58 48.71 53.07 -38.80
N GLU A 59 48.17 52.03 -39.43
CA GLU A 59 48.17 51.86 -40.90
C GLU A 59 46.88 51.30 -41.39
N THR A 60 46.20 52.05 -42.20
CA THR A 60 45.03 51.73 -43.01
C THR A 60 45.42 50.77 -44.14
N HIS A 61 44.76 49.61 -44.20
CA HIS A 61 44.59 48.89 -45.46
C HIS A 61 43.14 48.52 -45.62
N GLU A 62 42.47 49.27 -46.46
CA GLU A 62 41.21 48.89 -47.08
C GLU A 62 41.45 47.68 -48.02
N ILE A 63 40.80 46.60 -47.74
CA ILE A 63 40.30 45.70 -48.81
C ILE A 63 38.94 45.17 -48.35
N GLY A 64 37.93 45.64 -49.05
CA GLY A 64 36.54 45.25 -48.81
C GLY A 64 36.27 43.78 -49.17
N THR A 65 35.41 43.24 -48.41
CA THR A 65 34.30 42.42 -48.93
C THR A 65 33.17 42.41 -47.89
N SER A 66 32.16 43.12 -48.24
CA SER A 66 30.83 43.13 -47.67
C SER A 66 30.25 41.74 -47.65
N TYR A 67 29.95 41.22 -46.43
CA TYR A 67 28.74 40.47 -46.18
C TYR A 67 28.24 40.89 -44.80
N GLY A 68 27.56 42.03 -44.79
CA GLY A 68 26.73 42.42 -43.66
C GLY A 68 25.52 41.47 -43.60
N ALA A 69 25.62 40.46 -42.83
CA ALA A 69 24.44 39.85 -42.28
C ALA A 69 23.92 40.79 -41.20
N ASN A 70 23.00 41.69 -41.57
CA ASN A 70 22.14 42.40 -40.67
C ASN A 70 21.27 41.38 -39.95
N LEU A 71 21.79 40.69 -38.95
CA LEU A 71 20.99 40.04 -37.91
C LEU A 71 20.40 41.18 -37.11
N SER A 72 19.12 41.46 -37.34
CA SER A 72 18.37 42.40 -36.55
C SER A 72 18.39 41.93 -35.09
N PRO A 73 18.54 42.83 -34.11
CA PRO A 73 18.53 42.47 -32.68
C PRO A 73 17.21 41.76 -32.29
N PHE A 74 16.20 41.76 -33.15
CA PHE A 74 14.95 41.06 -32.99
C PHE A 74 15.06 39.53 -33.19
N ASP A 75 15.98 39.06 -34.04
CA ASP A 75 16.17 37.62 -34.29
C ASP A 75 16.96 36.94 -33.16
N GLU A 76 17.87 37.64 -32.52
CA GLU A 76 18.66 37.12 -31.39
C GLU A 76 17.81 37.00 -30.12
N VAL A 77 16.94 37.99 -29.84
CA VAL A 77 15.97 37.92 -28.74
C VAL A 77 14.93 36.82 -28.95
N SER A 78 14.48 36.59 -30.19
CA SER A 78 13.50 35.55 -30.49
C SER A 78 14.07 34.12 -30.35
N THR A 79 15.36 33.90 -30.56
CA THR A 79 16.03 32.61 -30.37
C THR A 79 16.23 32.31 -28.87
N ILE A 80 16.63 33.29 -28.08
CA ILE A 80 16.79 33.17 -26.62
C ILE A 80 15.44 32.85 -25.95
N ILE A 81 14.38 33.58 -26.27
CA ILE A 81 13.03 33.32 -25.73
C ILE A 81 12.54 31.94 -26.11
N ARG A 82 12.86 31.46 -27.33
CA ARG A 82 12.43 30.12 -27.79
C ARG A 82 13.16 29.01 -27.02
N ASP A 83 14.44 29.16 -26.70
CA ASP A 83 15.21 28.17 -25.98
C ASP A 83 14.75 28.09 -24.52
N ASP A 84 14.46 29.21 -23.86
CA ASP A 84 13.92 29.23 -22.50
C ASP A 84 12.52 28.62 -22.41
N THR A 85 11.67 28.85 -23.43
CA THR A 85 10.34 28.25 -23.52
C THR A 85 10.43 26.73 -23.64
N TRP A 86 11.33 26.20 -24.48
CA TRP A 86 11.57 24.77 -24.61
C TRP A 86 12.05 24.15 -23.30
N SER A 87 12.94 24.82 -22.57
CA SER A 87 13.41 24.37 -21.25
C SER A 87 12.25 24.27 -20.26
N CYS A 88 11.36 25.26 -20.21
CA CYS A 88 10.18 25.26 -19.34
C CYS A 88 9.23 24.10 -19.68
N ILE A 89 8.98 23.83 -20.97
CA ILE A 89 8.13 22.72 -21.45
C ILE A 89 8.74 21.38 -21.04
N ILE A 90 10.05 21.19 -21.19
CA ILE A 90 10.73 19.95 -20.82
C ILE A 90 10.61 19.70 -19.31
N VAL A 91 10.83 20.71 -18.47
CA VAL A 91 10.69 20.59 -17.00
C VAL A 91 9.27 20.20 -16.62
N LEU A 92 8.24 20.81 -17.23
CA LEU A 92 6.85 20.47 -16.96
C LEU A 92 6.50 19.05 -17.42
N LEU A 93 6.97 18.63 -18.59
CA LEU A 93 6.76 17.26 -19.07
C LEU A 93 7.42 16.22 -18.18
N THR A 94 8.64 16.48 -17.71
CA THR A 94 9.35 15.59 -16.79
C THR A 94 8.63 15.51 -15.44
N PHE A 95 8.17 16.63 -14.90
CA PHE A 95 7.37 16.67 -13.67
C PHE A 95 6.09 15.81 -13.82
N TRP A 96 5.31 16.02 -14.89
CA TRP A 96 4.10 15.25 -15.15
C TRP A 96 4.36 13.77 -15.39
N PHE A 97 5.49 13.44 -16.04
CA PHE A 97 5.92 12.06 -16.20
C PHE A 97 6.16 11.37 -14.85
N PHE A 98 6.89 12.02 -13.94
CA PHE A 98 7.14 11.46 -12.60
C PHE A 98 5.86 11.36 -11.78
N VAL A 99 5.00 12.37 -11.79
CA VAL A 99 3.69 12.32 -11.10
C VAL A 99 2.84 11.17 -11.66
N SER A 100 2.77 11.01 -12.98
CA SER A 100 2.02 9.91 -13.61
C SER A 100 2.59 8.55 -13.24
N MET A 101 3.91 8.40 -13.22
CA MET A 101 4.59 7.15 -12.85
C MET A 101 4.34 6.79 -11.38
N THR A 102 4.41 7.76 -10.45
CA THR A 102 4.12 7.52 -9.04
C THR A 102 2.66 7.12 -8.80
N LEU A 103 1.72 7.76 -9.49
CA LEU A 103 0.30 7.38 -9.41
C LEU A 103 0.07 5.96 -9.97
N ILE A 104 0.68 5.61 -11.10
CA ILE A 104 0.55 4.29 -11.69
C ILE A 104 1.14 3.23 -10.75
N LEU A 105 2.34 3.44 -10.22
CA LEU A 105 2.98 2.51 -9.28
C LEU A 105 2.18 2.36 -7.98
N GLY A 106 1.58 3.45 -7.46
CA GLY A 106 0.74 3.41 -6.27
C GLY A 106 -0.56 2.63 -6.46
N VAL A 107 -1.20 2.76 -7.64
CA VAL A 107 -2.48 2.08 -7.94
C VAL A 107 -2.30 0.63 -8.35
N TYR A 108 -1.21 0.29 -9.06
CA TYR A 108 -0.96 -1.07 -9.61
C TYR A 108 0.08 -1.86 -8.86
N GLY A 109 0.62 -1.32 -7.77
CA GLY A 109 1.48 -2.06 -6.86
C GLY A 109 0.80 -3.34 -6.39
N SER A 110 1.56 -4.42 -6.27
CA SER A 110 1.02 -5.65 -5.71
C SER A 110 0.73 -5.48 -4.23
N SER A 111 -0.49 -5.84 -3.80
CA SER A 111 -0.88 -5.91 -2.39
C SER A 111 -0.91 -7.36 -1.92
N SER A 112 -0.39 -7.62 -0.73
CA SER A 112 -0.60 -8.90 -0.05
C SER A 112 -1.94 -8.84 0.68
N LEU A 113 -2.77 -9.84 0.46
CA LEU A 113 -4.07 -10.00 1.11
C LEU A 113 -4.03 -11.27 1.94
N GLU A 114 -4.40 -11.16 3.18
CA GLU A 114 -4.55 -12.27 4.10
C GLU A 114 -6.00 -12.74 4.08
N LEU A 115 -6.18 -14.02 3.77
CA LEU A 115 -7.49 -14.66 3.68
C LEU A 115 -7.72 -15.53 4.90
N GLY A 116 -8.71 -15.18 5.71
CA GLY A 116 -9.24 -16.09 6.71
C GLY A 116 -10.10 -17.20 6.10
N PRO A 117 -10.60 -18.13 6.90
CA PRO A 117 -11.48 -19.19 6.43
C PRO A 117 -12.81 -18.64 5.89
N ASN A 118 -13.40 -19.32 4.90
CA ASN A 118 -14.67 -18.95 4.26
C ASN A 118 -14.73 -17.48 3.79
N SER A 119 -13.59 -16.90 3.39
CA SER A 119 -13.58 -15.54 2.84
C SER A 119 -14.22 -15.49 1.46
N SER A 120 -14.95 -14.41 1.17
CA SER A 120 -15.54 -14.14 -0.14
C SER A 120 -15.39 -12.66 -0.47
N ILE A 121 -14.38 -12.32 -1.28
CA ILE A 121 -13.95 -10.96 -1.52
C ILE A 121 -14.31 -10.53 -2.94
N LEU A 122 -15.11 -9.48 -3.07
CA LEU A 122 -15.46 -8.89 -4.36
C LEU A 122 -14.32 -7.97 -4.85
N LEU A 123 -13.83 -8.26 -6.05
CA LEU A 123 -12.85 -7.47 -6.76
C LEU A 123 -13.51 -6.83 -7.99
N GLN A 124 -13.69 -5.53 -7.95
CA GLN A 124 -14.39 -4.78 -9.00
C GLN A 124 -13.55 -3.55 -9.43
N PRO A 125 -12.43 -3.77 -10.14
CA PRO A 125 -11.58 -2.68 -10.60
C PRO A 125 -12.25 -1.88 -11.71
N ASN A 126 -11.84 -0.62 -11.84
CA ASN A 126 -12.33 0.24 -12.92
C ASN A 126 -11.83 -0.27 -14.28
N PRO A 127 -12.73 -0.65 -15.22
CA PRO A 127 -12.36 -1.24 -16.51
C PRO A 127 -11.63 -0.27 -17.44
N ILE A 128 -11.72 1.04 -17.21
CA ILE A 128 -10.99 2.05 -17.99
C ILE A 128 -9.49 1.92 -17.75
N PHE A 129 -9.08 1.70 -16.49
CA PHE A 129 -7.68 1.71 -16.09
C PHE A 129 -7.08 0.31 -15.96
N VAL A 130 -7.89 -0.69 -15.59
CA VAL A 130 -7.45 -2.05 -15.34
C VAL A 130 -7.78 -2.97 -16.50
N GLN A 131 -6.79 -3.70 -16.98
CA GLN A 131 -6.93 -4.69 -18.06
C GLN A 131 -7.10 -6.12 -17.52
N SER A 132 -6.47 -6.42 -16.37
CA SER A 132 -6.51 -7.75 -15.78
C SER A 132 -6.31 -7.71 -14.27
N ILE A 133 -6.87 -8.70 -13.59
CA ILE A 133 -6.59 -9.05 -12.20
C ILE A 133 -5.68 -10.26 -12.22
N LYS A 134 -4.57 -10.23 -11.50
CA LYS A 134 -3.70 -11.37 -11.27
C LYS A 134 -3.63 -11.64 -9.77
N VAL A 135 -3.87 -12.88 -9.38
CA VAL A 135 -3.77 -13.36 -8.01
C VAL A 135 -2.75 -14.49 -7.97
N GLU A 136 -1.79 -14.40 -7.07
CA GLU A 136 -0.74 -15.39 -6.84
C GLU A 136 -0.85 -15.89 -5.41
N GLU A 137 -0.77 -17.19 -5.20
CA GLU A 137 -0.70 -17.77 -3.87
C GLU A 137 0.74 -17.68 -3.36
N VAL A 138 0.90 -17.21 -2.12
CA VAL A 138 2.22 -17.09 -1.48
C VAL A 138 2.59 -18.38 -0.78
N ASN A 139 1.62 -18.99 -0.07
CA ASN A 139 1.79 -20.26 0.63
C ASN A 139 0.91 -21.30 -0.04
N ILE A 140 1.51 -22.37 -0.56
CA ILE A 140 0.76 -23.44 -1.21
C ILE A 140 -0.04 -24.20 -0.16
N SER A 141 -1.37 -24.00 -0.19
CA SER A 141 -2.33 -24.72 0.65
C SER A 141 -3.21 -25.62 -0.21
N SER A 142 -3.65 -26.72 0.33
CA SER A 142 -4.57 -27.63 -0.34
C SER A 142 -5.71 -28.03 0.63
N PRO A 143 -6.95 -27.59 0.37
CA PRO A 143 -7.45 -26.82 -0.75
C PRO A 143 -7.04 -25.34 -0.68
N GLY A 144 -6.59 -24.77 -1.81
CA GLY A 144 -6.22 -23.36 -1.93
C GLY A 144 -7.40 -22.45 -2.29
N PRO A 145 -7.15 -21.10 -2.36
CA PRO A 145 -8.16 -20.15 -2.78
C PRO A 145 -8.66 -20.40 -4.20
N VAL A 146 -9.81 -19.81 -4.55
CA VAL A 146 -10.41 -19.93 -5.88
C VAL A 146 -10.82 -18.54 -6.37
N LEU A 147 -10.42 -18.19 -7.61
CA LEU A 147 -10.84 -16.96 -8.27
C LEU A 147 -11.98 -17.25 -9.25
N TYR A 148 -13.11 -16.58 -9.06
CA TYR A 148 -14.28 -16.64 -9.93
C TYR A 148 -14.43 -15.35 -10.72
N GLY A 149 -14.87 -15.42 -11.97
CA GLY A 149 -15.18 -14.27 -12.81
C GLY A 149 -16.66 -14.24 -13.21
N PHE A 150 -17.25 -13.04 -13.21
CA PHE A 150 -18.68 -12.80 -13.49
C PHE A 150 -18.85 -11.65 -14.47
N TYR A 151 -19.84 -11.73 -15.36
CA TYR A 151 -20.19 -10.61 -16.23
C TYR A 151 -20.77 -9.42 -15.47
N ASN A 152 -21.54 -9.70 -14.40
CA ASN A 152 -22.14 -8.72 -13.51
C ASN A 152 -21.76 -9.05 -12.06
N THR A 153 -21.91 -8.11 -11.16
CA THR A 153 -21.71 -8.34 -9.72
C THR A 153 -22.64 -9.46 -9.22
N PRO A 154 -22.10 -10.55 -8.67
CA PRO A 154 -22.94 -11.61 -8.12
C PRO A 154 -23.68 -11.16 -6.87
N PRO A 155 -24.85 -11.73 -6.57
CA PRO A 155 -25.59 -11.43 -5.35
C PRO A 155 -24.82 -11.91 -4.11
N LEU A 156 -24.98 -11.17 -3.02
CA LEU A 156 -24.45 -11.50 -1.69
C LEU A 156 -25.59 -12.12 -0.88
N ASP A 157 -25.89 -13.39 -1.15
CA ASP A 157 -27.07 -14.09 -0.65
C ASP A 157 -26.81 -15.50 -0.12
N THR A 158 -25.58 -15.95 -0.12
CA THR A 158 -25.23 -17.30 0.35
C THR A 158 -24.84 -17.22 1.83
N GLU A 159 -25.72 -17.70 2.70
CA GLU A 159 -25.46 -17.78 4.13
C GLU A 159 -24.60 -19.01 4.45
N THR A 160 -23.56 -18.83 5.27
CA THR A 160 -22.70 -19.91 5.74
C THR A 160 -22.39 -19.72 7.21
N THR A 161 -22.56 -20.77 8.00
CA THR A 161 -22.26 -20.77 9.42
C THR A 161 -21.19 -21.79 9.73
N TRP A 162 -20.18 -21.39 10.52
CA TRP A 162 -19.19 -22.32 11.06
C TRP A 162 -18.78 -21.91 12.47
N SER A 163 -18.15 -22.83 13.19
CA SER A 163 -17.64 -22.58 14.54
C SER A 163 -16.22 -23.10 14.67
N GLU A 164 -15.40 -22.36 15.41
CA GLU A 164 -14.02 -22.70 15.72
C GLU A 164 -13.77 -22.54 17.22
N THR A 165 -13.15 -23.54 17.84
CA THR A 165 -12.81 -23.49 19.27
C THR A 165 -11.29 -23.32 19.42
N HIS A 166 -10.90 -22.32 20.18
CA HIS A 166 -9.51 -22.01 20.47
C HIS A 166 -9.27 -22.06 21.98
N THR A 167 -8.27 -22.81 22.38
CA THR A 167 -7.74 -22.81 23.74
C THR A 167 -6.29 -22.34 23.66
N VAL A 168 -6.03 -21.15 24.17
CA VAL A 168 -4.74 -20.49 24.02
C VAL A 168 -4.25 -19.95 25.34
N SER A 169 -2.95 -20.07 25.60
CA SER A 169 -2.27 -19.35 26.68
C SER A 169 -1.69 -18.08 26.11
N VAL A 170 -2.22 -16.93 26.55
CA VAL A 170 -1.74 -15.61 26.13
C VAL A 170 -0.68 -15.15 27.13
N PRO A 171 0.58 -15.00 26.71
CA PRO A 171 1.66 -14.57 27.60
C PRO A 171 1.42 -13.20 28.23
N ALA A 172 2.11 -12.92 29.33
CA ALA A 172 2.14 -11.61 29.96
C ALA A 172 2.53 -10.52 28.92
N ASP A 173 1.89 -9.35 28.97
CA ASP A 173 2.12 -8.22 28.08
C ASP A 173 2.11 -8.58 26.58
N SER A 174 1.23 -9.52 26.20
CA SER A 174 1.14 -10.03 24.83
C SER A 174 -0.30 -10.13 24.35
N HIS A 175 -0.47 -10.45 23.07
CA HIS A 175 -1.78 -10.68 22.48
C HIS A 175 -1.75 -11.88 21.52
N GLN A 176 -2.95 -12.42 21.24
CA GLN A 176 -3.21 -13.43 20.23
C GLN A 176 -4.31 -12.92 19.31
N GLU A 177 -4.15 -13.10 17.99
CA GLU A 177 -5.11 -12.58 17.00
C GLU A 177 -5.56 -13.66 16.01
N TRP A 178 -6.80 -13.48 15.48
CA TRP A 178 -7.41 -14.28 14.41
C TRP A 178 -8.01 -13.33 13.38
N ILE A 179 -7.91 -13.68 12.11
CA ILE A 179 -8.33 -12.84 11.00
C ILE A 179 -9.46 -13.49 10.25
N TYR A 180 -10.53 -12.72 10.01
CA TYR A 180 -11.69 -13.11 9.24
C TYR A 180 -12.05 -12.01 8.25
N PHE A 181 -12.23 -12.35 6.97
CA PHE A 181 -12.85 -11.43 6.03
C PHE A 181 -14.35 -11.68 6.01
N LEU A 182 -15.12 -10.69 6.44
CA LEU A 182 -16.59 -10.78 6.53
C LEU A 182 -17.23 -9.67 5.70
N ASN A 183 -18.30 -10.05 5.01
CA ASN A 183 -19.13 -9.13 4.25
C ASN A 183 -20.16 -8.45 5.14
N GLY A 184 -20.63 -7.24 4.72
CA GLY A 184 -21.71 -6.55 5.42
C GLY A 184 -22.96 -7.42 5.51
N GLY A 185 -23.62 -7.45 6.67
CA GLY A 185 -24.73 -8.34 7.01
C GLY A 185 -24.32 -9.64 7.69
N SER A 186 -23.03 -9.92 7.83
CA SER A 186 -22.52 -11.04 8.62
C SER A 186 -22.55 -10.73 10.12
N GLN A 187 -22.39 -11.75 10.96
CA GLN A 187 -22.34 -11.64 12.43
C GLN A 187 -21.22 -12.50 13.01
N ILE A 188 -20.55 -11.97 14.02
CA ILE A 188 -19.57 -12.68 14.86
C ILE A 188 -20.19 -12.89 16.23
N SER A 189 -20.18 -14.13 16.73
CA SER A 189 -20.55 -14.47 18.09
C SER A 189 -19.40 -15.20 18.77
N ILE A 190 -18.93 -14.69 19.91
CA ILE A 190 -17.77 -15.21 20.64
C ILE A 190 -18.18 -15.59 22.05
N SER A 191 -18.21 -16.88 22.32
CA SER A 191 -18.35 -17.39 23.69
C SER A 191 -16.95 -17.52 24.29
N TYR A 192 -16.78 -17.06 25.52
CA TYR A 192 -15.49 -17.06 26.21
C TYR A 192 -15.55 -17.62 27.61
N SER A 193 -14.42 -18.18 28.07
CA SER A 193 -14.21 -18.57 29.46
C SER A 193 -12.75 -18.29 29.84
N VAL A 194 -12.55 -17.46 30.87
CA VAL A 194 -11.24 -16.99 31.32
C VAL A 194 -11.26 -16.69 32.82
N TYR A 195 -10.18 -17.03 33.53
CA TYR A 195 -10.09 -16.79 34.96
C TYR A 195 -9.65 -15.38 35.31
N SER A 196 -8.66 -14.85 34.60
CA SER A 196 -8.11 -13.50 34.82
C SER A 196 -8.66 -12.52 33.81
N SER A 197 -8.74 -11.24 34.19
CA SER A 197 -9.23 -10.22 33.25
C SER A 197 -8.33 -10.07 32.04
N VAL A 198 -8.87 -10.15 30.83
CA VAL A 198 -8.17 -9.91 29.57
C VAL A 198 -9.04 -9.04 28.66
N PHE A 199 -8.43 -8.38 27.70
CA PHE A 199 -9.15 -7.62 26.68
C PHE A 199 -9.53 -8.53 25.51
N LEU A 200 -10.81 -8.54 25.14
CA LEU A 200 -11.31 -9.16 23.91
C LEU A 200 -11.81 -8.05 22.99
N ILE A 201 -11.17 -7.91 21.84
CA ILE A 201 -11.49 -6.85 20.90
C ILE A 201 -11.82 -7.41 19.51
N ILE A 202 -12.63 -6.63 18.77
CA ILE A 202 -12.86 -6.85 17.35
C ILE A 202 -12.50 -5.55 16.63
N ALA A 203 -11.40 -5.57 15.87
CA ALA A 203 -10.92 -4.43 15.12
C ALA A 203 -11.23 -4.58 13.64
N GLN A 204 -11.64 -3.48 12.98
CA GLN A 204 -11.86 -3.43 11.55
C GLN A 204 -10.61 -2.95 10.84
N GLY A 205 -10.05 -3.76 9.95
CA GLY A 205 -8.82 -3.46 9.22
C GLY A 205 -7.55 -3.57 10.08
N LYS A 206 -6.42 -3.63 9.42
CA LYS A 206 -5.12 -3.71 10.09
C LYS A 206 -4.79 -2.43 10.88
N GLU A 207 -5.27 -1.29 10.39
CA GLU A 207 -5.09 0.01 11.02
C GLU A 207 -5.80 0.08 12.38
N GLY A 208 -7.02 -0.47 12.48
CA GLY A 208 -7.76 -0.53 13.74
C GLY A 208 -7.06 -1.40 14.79
N LEU A 209 -6.50 -2.55 14.36
CA LEU A 209 -5.70 -3.39 15.24
C LEU A 209 -4.41 -2.67 15.68
N ALA A 210 -3.69 -2.03 14.76
CA ALA A 210 -2.46 -1.31 15.08
C ALA A 210 -2.70 -0.18 16.08
N GLN A 211 -3.77 0.60 15.92
CA GLN A 211 -4.15 1.64 16.88
C GLN A 211 -4.47 1.08 18.26
N TRP A 212 -5.17 -0.08 18.32
CA TRP A 212 -5.42 -0.72 19.61
C TRP A 212 -4.13 -1.22 20.27
N LEU A 213 -3.17 -1.74 19.53
CA LEU A 213 -1.88 -2.18 20.04
C LEU A 213 -1.03 -1.03 20.59
N GLU A 214 -1.19 0.21 20.06
CA GLU A 214 -0.54 1.41 20.60
C GLU A 214 -1.17 1.86 21.93
N GLU A 215 -2.51 1.78 22.06
CA GLU A 215 -3.26 2.19 23.24
C GLU A 215 -4.32 1.13 23.65
N PRO A 216 -3.94 -0.02 24.22
CA PRO A 216 -4.86 -1.14 24.48
C PRO A 216 -6.03 -0.83 25.40
N THR A 217 -5.89 0.18 26.26
CA THR A 217 -6.92 0.60 27.22
C THR A 217 -7.92 1.59 26.64
N TYR A 218 -7.73 2.07 25.41
CA TYR A 218 -8.58 3.08 24.79
C TYR A 218 -9.63 2.42 23.87
N PRO A 219 -10.95 2.54 24.16
CA PRO A 219 -11.99 1.78 23.48
C PRO A 219 -12.34 2.30 22.07
N ASN A 220 -12.01 3.55 21.73
CA ASN A 220 -12.51 4.18 20.49
C ASN A 220 -11.78 3.78 19.21
N THR A 221 -10.77 2.91 19.29
CA THR A 221 -9.97 2.46 18.14
C THR A 221 -10.52 1.20 17.49
N THR A 222 -11.46 0.51 18.14
CA THR A 222 -11.97 -0.80 17.72
C THR A 222 -13.49 -0.79 17.49
N LEU A 223 -13.99 -1.77 16.75
CA LEU A 223 -15.41 -1.98 16.55
C LEU A 223 -16.11 -2.49 17.82
N SER A 224 -15.43 -3.38 18.54
CA SER A 224 -15.87 -3.91 19.85
C SER A 224 -14.67 -3.98 20.79
N TRP A 225 -14.81 -3.48 22.01
CA TRP A 225 -13.78 -3.47 23.04
C TRP A 225 -14.38 -3.91 24.35
N ASN A 226 -13.92 -5.03 24.91
CA ASN A 226 -14.47 -5.62 26.10
C ASN A 226 -13.37 -6.11 27.04
N LEU A 227 -13.44 -5.69 28.31
CA LEU A 227 -12.66 -6.32 29.37
C LEU A 227 -13.48 -7.53 29.87
N ILE A 228 -12.99 -8.73 29.61
CA ILE A 228 -13.68 -9.99 29.91
C ILE A 228 -13.04 -10.69 31.10
N GLN A 229 -13.91 -11.31 31.95
CA GLN A 229 -13.53 -12.16 33.08
C GLN A 229 -14.68 -13.17 33.34
N GLY A 230 -14.36 -14.39 33.73
CA GLY A 230 -15.32 -15.46 33.89
C GLY A 230 -15.77 -16.01 32.54
N SER A 231 -17.07 -16.32 32.40
CA SER A 231 -17.65 -16.86 31.19
C SER A 231 -18.76 -15.96 30.66
N GLY A 232 -18.85 -15.80 29.36
CA GLY A 232 -19.85 -14.96 28.71
C GLY A 232 -19.88 -15.13 27.21
N MET A 233 -20.65 -14.27 26.55
CA MET A 233 -20.79 -14.23 25.10
C MET A 233 -20.84 -12.78 24.61
N ILE A 234 -20.18 -12.50 23.49
CA ILE A 234 -20.19 -11.22 22.81
C ILE A 234 -20.68 -11.45 21.40
N GLU A 235 -21.61 -10.63 20.95
CA GLU A 235 -22.15 -10.63 19.58
C GLU A 235 -21.83 -9.30 18.91
N GLN A 236 -21.38 -9.37 17.65
CA GLN A 236 -21.03 -8.19 16.85
C GLN A 236 -21.57 -8.34 15.43
N ASP A 237 -22.46 -7.41 15.05
CA ASP A 237 -22.95 -7.30 13.69
C ASP A 237 -21.95 -6.57 12.80
N ILE A 238 -21.76 -7.08 11.59
CA ILE A 238 -20.83 -6.57 10.60
C ILE A 238 -21.57 -5.70 9.59
N SER A 239 -21.29 -4.41 9.59
CA SER A 239 -21.96 -3.45 8.69
C SER A 239 -21.24 -3.23 7.37
N LYS A 240 -19.92 -3.48 7.28
CA LYS A 240 -19.10 -3.26 6.09
C LYS A 240 -18.26 -4.49 5.76
N SER A 241 -18.10 -4.76 4.47
CA SER A 241 -17.18 -5.81 4.01
C SER A 241 -15.73 -5.37 4.25
N SER A 242 -14.99 -6.13 5.09
CA SER A 242 -13.62 -5.83 5.48
C SER A 242 -12.94 -7.05 6.11
N SER A 243 -11.63 -6.98 6.31
CA SER A 243 -10.93 -7.88 7.24
C SER A 243 -11.21 -7.44 8.68
N TYR A 244 -11.56 -8.38 9.52
CA TYR A 244 -11.80 -8.19 10.95
C TYR A 244 -10.79 -9.00 11.73
N TYR A 245 -10.19 -8.36 12.72
CA TYR A 245 -9.22 -8.95 13.63
C TYR A 245 -9.91 -9.14 14.97
N VAL A 246 -10.07 -10.38 15.37
CA VAL A 246 -10.47 -10.73 16.75
C VAL A 246 -9.20 -10.94 17.54
N SER A 247 -8.98 -10.19 18.60
CA SER A 247 -7.75 -10.30 19.39
C SER A 247 -8.03 -10.34 20.87
N VAL A 248 -7.25 -11.18 21.58
CA VAL A 248 -7.20 -11.23 23.04
C VAL A 248 -5.88 -10.67 23.51
N GLY A 249 -5.92 -9.60 24.31
CA GLY A 249 -4.77 -8.96 24.90
C GLY A 249 -4.68 -9.22 26.39
N ASN A 250 -3.52 -9.66 26.84
CA ASN A 250 -3.21 -9.89 28.25
C ASN A 250 -2.23 -8.83 28.76
N LEU A 251 -2.73 -7.89 29.55
CA LEU A 251 -1.91 -6.87 30.24
C LEU A 251 -1.56 -7.26 31.68
N ASN A 252 -1.80 -8.53 32.07
CA ASN A 252 -1.39 -9.03 33.38
C ASN A 252 0.10 -9.38 33.37
N THR A 253 0.67 -9.53 34.57
CA THR A 253 2.07 -9.92 34.77
C THR A 253 2.31 -11.44 34.62
N GLU A 254 1.24 -12.22 34.41
CA GLU A 254 1.27 -13.68 34.28
C GLU A 254 0.53 -14.11 33.00
N ASP A 255 0.89 -15.28 32.50
CA ASP A 255 0.22 -15.91 31.38
C ASP A 255 -1.22 -16.25 31.74
N VAL A 256 -2.15 -16.00 30.82
CA VAL A 256 -3.58 -16.29 31.02
C VAL A 256 -4.07 -17.29 29.97
N GLU A 257 -4.65 -18.38 30.46
CA GLU A 257 -5.34 -19.34 29.58
C GLU A 257 -6.74 -18.85 29.29
N VAL A 258 -7.09 -18.83 27.98
CA VAL A 258 -8.36 -18.34 27.44
C VAL A 258 -8.98 -19.41 26.57
N HIS A 259 -10.23 -19.74 26.85
CA HIS A 259 -11.05 -20.61 26.03
C HIS A 259 -12.06 -19.76 25.23
N LEU A 260 -11.99 -19.85 23.92
CA LEU A 260 -12.86 -19.12 23.00
C LEU A 260 -13.59 -20.08 22.06
N ASN A 261 -14.86 -19.82 21.83
CA ASN A 261 -15.62 -20.48 20.78
C ASN A 261 -16.20 -19.40 19.85
N PHE A 262 -15.66 -19.29 18.66
CA PHE A 262 -16.12 -18.40 17.62
C PHE A 262 -17.22 -19.07 16.81
N THR A 263 -18.35 -18.38 16.65
CA THR A 263 -19.41 -18.77 15.72
C THR A 263 -19.60 -17.62 14.73
N MET A 264 -19.36 -17.92 13.46
CA MET A 264 -19.45 -16.94 12.37
C MET A 264 -20.70 -17.26 11.54
N ASN A 265 -21.57 -16.26 11.37
CA ASN A 265 -22.67 -16.27 10.41
C ASN A 265 -22.29 -15.32 9.28
N ALA A 266 -21.76 -15.84 8.17
CA ALA A 266 -21.22 -15.04 7.09
C ALA A 266 -22.12 -15.05 5.86
N LEU A 267 -22.26 -13.87 5.22
CA LEU A 267 -22.82 -13.73 3.90
C LEU A 267 -21.70 -13.81 2.85
N LEU A 268 -21.86 -14.73 1.90
CA LEU A 268 -20.91 -14.96 0.82
C LEU A 268 -21.54 -14.62 -0.53
N TYR A 269 -20.69 -14.24 -1.49
CA TYR A 269 -21.14 -14.07 -2.87
C TYR A 269 -21.49 -15.39 -3.52
N ASN A 270 -22.62 -15.43 -4.22
CA ASN A 270 -23.08 -16.61 -4.93
C ASN A 270 -22.21 -16.88 -6.16
N THR A 271 -21.50 -18.00 -6.15
CA THR A 271 -20.53 -18.35 -7.21
C THR A 271 -21.11 -19.22 -8.33
N SER A 272 -22.41 -19.55 -8.28
CA SER A 272 -23.06 -20.48 -9.24
C SER A 272 -23.08 -19.95 -10.68
N ALA A 273 -23.20 -18.64 -10.88
CA ALA A 273 -23.26 -17.98 -12.18
C ALA A 273 -21.88 -17.56 -12.75
N ALA A 274 -20.80 -18.04 -12.18
CA ALA A 274 -19.46 -17.71 -12.64
C ALA A 274 -19.15 -18.31 -14.02
N TYR A 275 -18.71 -17.45 -14.97
CA TYR A 275 -18.24 -17.92 -16.29
C TYR A 275 -16.78 -18.36 -16.28
N TYR A 276 -16.01 -17.93 -15.27
CA TYR A 276 -14.61 -18.25 -15.08
C TYR A 276 -14.37 -18.76 -13.66
N LYS A 277 -13.61 -19.84 -13.57
CA LYS A 277 -13.17 -20.43 -12.30
C LYS A 277 -11.73 -20.85 -12.42
N CYS A 278 -10.87 -20.39 -11.53
CA CYS A 278 -9.46 -20.76 -11.45
C CYS A 278 -9.12 -21.14 -10.01
N SER A 279 -8.66 -22.39 -9.82
CA SER A 279 -8.08 -22.85 -8.56
C SER A 279 -6.56 -22.71 -8.64
N PHE A 280 -5.91 -22.34 -7.56
CA PHE A 280 -4.47 -22.02 -7.51
C PHE A 280 -3.55 -23.25 -7.61
N LYS A 281 -3.91 -24.28 -8.35
CA LYS A 281 -3.05 -25.45 -8.59
C LYS A 281 -1.74 -25.10 -9.32
N ASP A 282 -1.77 -24.00 -10.12
CA ASP A 282 -0.64 -23.54 -10.93
C ASP A 282 0.02 -22.27 -10.36
N ALA A 283 -0.13 -22.04 -9.05
CA ALA A 283 0.41 -20.90 -8.29
C ALA A 283 -0.09 -19.51 -8.71
N SER A 284 -0.77 -19.34 -9.83
CA SER A 284 -1.34 -18.03 -10.19
C SER A 284 -2.60 -18.13 -11.05
N CYS A 285 -3.57 -17.24 -10.78
CA CYS A 285 -4.79 -17.07 -11.57
C CYS A 285 -4.84 -15.66 -12.18
N SER A 286 -5.29 -15.57 -13.43
CA SER A 286 -5.41 -14.28 -14.13
C SER A 286 -6.75 -14.16 -14.81
N LEU A 287 -7.49 -13.09 -14.49
CA LEU A 287 -8.78 -12.77 -15.10
C LEU A 287 -8.67 -11.46 -15.91
N LYS A 288 -9.06 -11.49 -17.18
CA LYS A 288 -9.14 -10.27 -18.02
C LYS A 288 -10.37 -9.45 -17.68
N ILE A 289 -10.20 -8.13 -17.56
CA ILE A 289 -11.30 -7.19 -17.34
C ILE A 289 -11.85 -6.73 -18.67
N LEU A 290 -13.16 -6.94 -18.87
CA LEU A 290 -13.89 -6.59 -20.08
C LEU A 290 -14.04 -5.06 -20.20
N PHE A 291 -13.98 -4.57 -21.41
CA PHE A 291 -14.16 -3.15 -21.73
C PHE A 291 -15.31 -3.02 -22.76
N PRO A 292 -16.19 -2.01 -22.64
CA PRO A 292 -16.20 -0.90 -21.67
C PRO A 292 -16.93 -1.23 -20.35
N ASN A 293 -17.74 -2.26 -20.29
CA ASN A 293 -18.72 -2.48 -19.20
C ASN A 293 -18.08 -3.01 -17.91
N GLY A 294 -16.87 -3.56 -17.99
CA GLY A 294 -16.25 -4.24 -16.87
C GLY A 294 -16.84 -5.64 -16.62
N ASN A 295 -16.28 -6.31 -15.67
CA ASN A 295 -16.75 -7.55 -15.09
C ASN A 295 -16.30 -7.60 -13.63
N ALA A 296 -16.92 -8.45 -12.82
CA ALA A 296 -16.57 -8.62 -11.43
C ALA A 296 -15.77 -9.91 -11.24
N ALA A 297 -14.92 -9.94 -10.23
CA ALA A 297 -14.30 -11.15 -9.74
C ALA A 297 -14.62 -11.37 -8.26
N VAL A 298 -14.71 -12.62 -7.84
CA VAL A 298 -14.80 -13.00 -6.44
C VAL A 298 -13.68 -13.95 -6.11
N LEU A 299 -12.91 -13.60 -5.10
CA LEU A 299 -11.86 -14.44 -4.54
C LEU A 299 -12.41 -15.10 -3.29
N THR A 300 -12.38 -16.44 -3.26
CA THR A 300 -12.86 -17.21 -2.11
C THR A 300 -11.74 -18.02 -1.51
N SER A 301 -11.74 -18.19 -0.18
CA SER A 301 -10.92 -19.16 0.52
C SER A 301 -11.75 -20.38 0.93
N PRO A 302 -11.14 -21.55 1.13
CA PRO A 302 -11.81 -22.72 1.68
C PRO A 302 -12.29 -22.47 3.13
N GLY A 303 -13.20 -23.32 3.58
CA GLY A 303 -13.64 -23.33 4.97
C GLY A 303 -12.55 -23.81 5.94
N PRO A 304 -12.77 -23.67 7.26
CA PRO A 304 -11.85 -24.17 8.24
C PRO A 304 -11.73 -25.70 8.11
N GLU A 305 -10.49 -26.17 8.02
CA GLU A 305 -10.18 -27.59 8.00
C GLU A 305 -9.94 -28.07 9.44
N GLN A 306 -10.62 -29.14 9.85
CA GLN A 306 -10.65 -29.59 11.25
C GLN A 306 -9.29 -30.00 11.82
N ASP A 307 -8.30 -30.28 10.95
CA ASP A 307 -6.99 -30.82 11.33
C ASP A 307 -5.81 -29.84 11.18
N ILE A 308 -6.03 -28.63 10.64
CA ILE A 308 -4.96 -27.64 10.44
C ILE A 308 -5.33 -26.35 11.17
N PRO A 309 -4.73 -26.09 12.37
CA PRO A 309 -5.01 -24.87 13.07
C PRO A 309 -4.48 -23.66 12.27
N ASN A 310 -5.40 -22.74 11.89
CA ASN A 310 -5.11 -21.38 11.46
C ASN A 310 -3.98 -21.19 10.42
N ALA A 311 -3.98 -21.94 9.33
CA ALA A 311 -3.15 -21.59 8.19
C ALA A 311 -3.74 -20.39 7.48
N ASN A 312 -3.44 -19.17 7.93
CA ASN A 312 -3.78 -17.96 7.21
C ASN A 312 -3.21 -18.07 5.79
N GLN A 313 -4.10 -17.97 4.81
CA GLN A 313 -3.72 -18.05 3.40
C GLN A 313 -3.34 -16.66 2.93
N TYR A 314 -2.12 -16.52 2.42
CA TYR A 314 -1.63 -15.27 1.87
C TYR A 314 -1.69 -15.31 0.35
N VAL A 315 -2.35 -14.34 -0.24
CA VAL A 315 -2.37 -14.15 -1.69
C VAL A 315 -1.82 -12.78 -2.05
N LYS A 316 -1.11 -12.73 -3.17
CA LYS A 316 -0.62 -11.50 -3.75
C LYS A 316 -1.56 -11.10 -4.88
N LEU A 317 -2.26 -9.98 -4.69
CA LEU A 317 -3.15 -9.38 -5.66
C LEU A 317 -2.42 -8.30 -6.45
N SER A 318 -2.50 -8.33 -7.77
CA SER A 318 -1.98 -7.30 -8.65
C SER A 318 -2.92 -6.98 -9.81
N TYR A 319 -2.88 -5.73 -10.27
CA TYR A 319 -3.70 -5.25 -11.37
C TYR A 319 -2.84 -4.93 -12.58
N GLY A 320 -3.22 -5.44 -13.75
CA GLY A 320 -2.57 -5.10 -15.01
C GLY A 320 -3.11 -3.77 -15.57
N PRO A 321 -2.25 -2.78 -15.88
CA PRO A 321 -2.69 -1.50 -16.41
C PRO A 321 -3.22 -1.61 -17.84
N ARG A 322 -4.26 -0.84 -18.18
CA ARG A 322 -4.74 -0.67 -19.56
C ARG A 322 -4.01 0.51 -20.23
N TRP A 323 -2.83 0.24 -20.77
CA TRP A 323 -1.95 1.27 -21.32
C TRP A 323 -2.61 2.19 -22.34
N ALA A 324 -3.50 1.67 -23.20
CA ALA A 324 -4.21 2.49 -24.19
C ALA A 324 -5.00 3.65 -23.54
N SER A 325 -5.67 3.39 -22.41
CA SER A 325 -6.44 4.42 -21.69
C SER A 325 -5.52 5.48 -21.06
N TYR A 326 -4.36 5.07 -20.57
CA TYR A 326 -3.36 6.00 -20.03
C TYR A 326 -2.79 6.91 -21.13
N ILE A 327 -2.40 6.34 -22.27
CA ILE A 327 -1.87 7.12 -23.41
C ILE A 327 -2.90 8.14 -23.87
N VAL A 328 -4.17 7.75 -24.04
CA VAL A 328 -5.24 8.66 -24.47
C VAL A 328 -5.55 9.69 -23.38
N GLY A 329 -5.63 9.28 -22.12
CA GLY A 329 -5.91 10.17 -20.98
C GLY A 329 -4.82 11.21 -20.77
N ILE A 330 -3.57 10.78 -20.77
CA ILE A 330 -2.40 11.64 -20.62
C ILE A 330 -2.33 12.62 -21.82
N GLY A 331 -2.54 12.13 -23.06
CA GLY A 331 -2.52 12.98 -24.25
C GLY A 331 -3.61 14.07 -24.21
N ARG A 332 -4.82 13.74 -23.73
CA ARG A 332 -5.92 14.70 -23.58
C ARG A 332 -5.69 15.73 -22.47
N LEU A 333 -4.94 15.39 -21.43
CA LEU A 333 -4.62 16.32 -20.35
C LEU A 333 -3.40 17.17 -20.68
N ILE A 334 -2.37 16.59 -21.25
CA ILE A 334 -1.11 17.29 -21.58
C ILE A 334 -1.30 18.29 -22.70
N LEU A 335 -2.03 17.94 -23.77
CA LEU A 335 -2.19 18.82 -24.94
C LEU A 335 -2.81 20.18 -24.62
N PRO A 336 -3.99 20.30 -23.94
CA PRO A 336 -4.54 21.60 -23.55
C PRO A 336 -3.66 22.31 -22.52
N PHE A 337 -2.99 21.55 -21.63
CA PHE A 337 -2.08 22.14 -20.65
C PHE A 337 -0.87 22.79 -21.31
N LEU A 338 -0.27 22.14 -22.32
CA LEU A 338 0.82 22.72 -23.09
C LEU A 338 0.37 24.01 -23.82
N LEU A 339 -0.83 24.01 -24.42
CA LEU A 339 -1.39 25.18 -25.11
C LEU A 339 -1.65 26.37 -24.17
N ILE A 340 -1.96 26.11 -22.89
CA ILE A 340 -2.18 27.15 -21.89
C ILE A 340 -0.85 27.62 -21.30
N MET A 341 0.11 26.71 -21.10
CA MET A 341 1.38 27.02 -20.45
C MET A 341 2.38 27.71 -21.38
N GLU A 342 2.28 27.51 -22.70
CA GLU A 342 3.16 28.19 -23.67
C GLU A 342 3.12 29.71 -23.51
N PRO A 343 1.93 30.40 -23.53
CA PRO A 343 1.88 31.84 -23.30
C PRO A 343 2.27 32.27 -21.87
N LEU A 344 2.04 31.41 -20.86
CA LEU A 344 2.43 31.70 -19.49
C LEU A 344 3.97 31.64 -19.30
N CYS A 345 4.64 30.65 -19.92
CA CYS A 345 6.09 30.58 -19.90
C CYS A 345 6.71 31.78 -20.61
N ILE A 346 6.17 32.22 -21.76
CA ILE A 346 6.64 33.39 -22.49
C ILE A 346 6.49 34.66 -21.63
N ASN A 347 5.33 34.83 -20.98
CA ASN A 347 5.09 35.98 -20.09
C ASN A 347 6.01 35.97 -18.86
N LEU A 348 6.28 34.81 -18.26
CA LEU A 348 7.16 34.68 -17.10
C LEU A 348 8.61 35.04 -17.47
N VAL A 349 9.09 34.56 -18.61
CA VAL A 349 10.43 34.88 -19.13
C VAL A 349 10.53 36.38 -19.43
N GLN A 350 9.52 37.00 -20.03
CA GLN A 350 9.49 38.45 -20.23
C GLN A 350 9.51 39.24 -18.92
N TYR A 351 8.84 38.74 -17.88
CA TYR A 351 8.81 39.40 -16.55
C TYR A 351 10.14 39.28 -15.78
N LEU A 352 10.93 38.24 -16.06
CA LEU A 352 12.26 38.02 -15.43
C LEU A 352 13.41 38.77 -16.14
N ILE A 353 13.21 39.17 -17.41
CA ILE A 353 14.21 39.87 -18.24
C ILE A 353 14.07 41.40 -18.15
N PHE A 354 12.91 41.92 -17.73
CA PHE A 354 12.62 43.32 -17.45
C PHE A 354 12.51 43.56 -15.93
#